data_ff7bb786117d6ee83c41b64c187c840b
#
_entry.id   ff7bb786117d6ee83c41b64c187c840b
#
_cell.length_a   1.000
_cell.length_b   1.000
_cell.length_c   1.000
_cell.angle_alpha   90.00
_cell.angle_beta   90.00
_cell.angle_gamma   90.00
#
_symmetry.space_group_name_H-M   'P 1'
#
loop_
_entity.id
_entity.type
_entity.pdbx_description
1 polymer ?
#
loop_
_entity_poly.entity_id
_entity_poly.type
_entity_poly.pdbx_seq_one_letter_code
_entity_poly.pdbx_strand_id
1 'polypeptide(L)'
;MIKEILNKYRRKIILFDLMKLSSISVTVILIYITTTSILENIFYFNNKNREVLFFILVIIIFISISYIFFYCIIRYYNLFNNLNNISLSKKIGLENNNINDELINILQIENNEKANKDLISLAKKRLVIKLEKRYNEIVKPILPTKQIYHLIIFSCISFFSFYFLKLDDSFYRIKKYESAFN
;
A
#
# COMPACT_ATOMS: atom_id res chain seq x y z
N MET A 1 -14.04 23.24 -2.10
CA MET A 1 -12.58 23.25 -2.02
C MET A 1 -12.00 22.50 -0.82
N ILE A 2 -12.26 22.84 0.48
CA ILE A 2 -11.70 22.08 1.63
C ILE A 2 -12.02 20.59 1.52
N LYS A 3 -13.29 20.22 1.30
CA LYS A 3 -13.71 18.81 1.12
C LYS A 3 -13.00 18.12 -0.07
N GLU A 4 -12.73 18.87 -1.11
CA GLU A 4 -12.02 18.37 -2.29
C GLU A 4 -10.55 18.05 -1.98
N ILE A 5 -9.86 18.94 -1.26
CA ILE A 5 -8.48 18.73 -0.81
C ILE A 5 -8.42 17.50 0.11
N LEU A 6 -9.34 17.38 1.06
CA LEU A 6 -9.44 16.21 1.94
C LEU A 6 -9.66 14.91 1.14
N ASN A 7 -10.50 14.93 0.11
CA ASN A 7 -10.73 13.75 -0.74
C ASN A 7 -9.48 13.40 -1.57
N LYS A 8 -8.75 14.40 -2.09
CA LYS A 8 -7.49 14.14 -2.81
C LYS A 8 -6.42 13.62 -1.86
N TYR A 9 -6.32 14.16 -0.66
CA TYR A 9 -5.40 13.66 0.37
C TYR A 9 -5.77 12.23 0.82
N ARG A 10 -7.06 11.92 0.95
CA ARG A 10 -7.52 10.54 1.20
C ARG A 10 -7.06 9.58 0.11
N ARG A 11 -7.24 9.94 -1.17
CA ARG A 11 -6.75 9.14 -2.31
C ARG A 11 -5.23 8.95 -2.27
N LYS A 12 -4.47 10.00 -1.93
CA LYS A 12 -3.01 9.92 -1.74
C LYS A 12 -2.63 8.84 -0.72
N ILE A 13 -3.28 8.83 0.44
CA ILE A 13 -3.02 7.83 1.50
C ILE A 13 -3.37 6.42 1.00
N ILE A 14 -4.53 6.25 0.37
CA ILE A 14 -4.95 4.93 -0.14
C ILE A 14 -3.96 4.42 -1.19
N LEU A 15 -3.52 5.25 -2.13
CA LEU A 15 -2.53 4.89 -3.13
C LEU A 15 -1.18 4.52 -2.51
N PHE A 16 -0.72 5.28 -1.50
CA PHE A 16 0.50 4.97 -0.77
C PHE A 16 0.41 3.60 -0.10
N ASP A 17 -0.68 3.35 0.62
CA ASP A 17 -0.90 2.07 1.31
C ASP A 17 -1.00 0.90 0.30
N LEU A 18 -1.65 1.11 -0.85
CA LEU A 18 -1.71 0.13 -1.94
C LEU A 18 -0.33 -0.23 -2.49
N MET A 19 0.47 0.79 -2.85
CA MET A 19 1.83 0.58 -3.35
C MET A 19 2.70 -0.14 -2.31
N LYS A 20 2.53 0.22 -1.03
CA LYS A 20 3.23 -0.44 0.07
C LYS A 20 2.86 -1.92 0.16
N LEU A 21 1.57 -2.25 0.17
CA LEU A 21 1.09 -3.62 0.30
C LEU A 21 1.47 -4.48 -0.92
N SER A 22 1.32 -3.94 -2.13
CA SER A 22 1.71 -4.65 -3.35
C SER A 22 3.21 -4.94 -3.37
N SER A 23 4.06 -3.99 -2.98
CA SER A 23 5.51 -4.20 -2.89
C SER A 23 5.87 -5.29 -1.88
N ILE A 24 5.22 -5.31 -0.71
CA ILE A 24 5.44 -6.34 0.30
C ILE A 24 5.00 -7.72 -0.23
N SER A 25 3.82 -7.81 -0.85
CA SER A 25 3.31 -9.07 -1.40
C SER A 25 4.23 -9.65 -2.48
N VAL A 26 4.70 -8.83 -3.40
CA VAL A 26 5.66 -9.28 -4.44
C VAL A 26 6.97 -9.73 -3.80
N THR A 27 7.47 -9.03 -2.79
CA THR A 27 8.70 -9.41 -2.07
C THR A 27 8.54 -10.79 -1.41
N VAL A 28 7.41 -11.05 -0.75
CA VAL A 28 7.14 -12.36 -0.11
C VAL A 28 7.10 -13.49 -1.14
N ILE A 29 6.44 -13.26 -2.29
CA ILE A 29 6.37 -14.25 -3.38
C ILE A 29 7.78 -14.54 -3.94
N LEU A 30 8.60 -13.50 -4.16
CA LEU A 30 9.99 -13.67 -4.64
C LEU A 30 10.84 -14.46 -3.64
N ILE A 31 10.74 -14.17 -2.34
CA ILE A 31 11.44 -14.91 -1.29
C ILE A 31 11.02 -16.38 -1.32
N TYR A 32 9.72 -16.66 -1.42
CA TYR A 32 9.21 -18.03 -1.48
C TYR A 32 9.76 -18.79 -2.69
N ILE A 33 9.65 -18.22 -3.90
CA ILE A 33 10.14 -18.83 -5.14
C ILE A 33 11.66 -19.11 -5.04
N THR A 34 12.43 -18.13 -4.59
CA THR A 34 13.90 -18.29 -4.48
C THR A 34 14.25 -19.38 -3.49
N THR A 35 13.63 -19.39 -2.31
CA THR A 35 13.90 -20.37 -1.26
C THR A 35 13.52 -21.78 -1.71
N THR A 36 12.34 -21.95 -2.29
CA THR A 36 11.89 -23.27 -2.78
C THR A 36 12.76 -23.79 -3.94
N SER A 37 13.22 -22.92 -4.83
CA SER A 37 14.11 -23.30 -5.93
C SER A 37 15.49 -23.72 -5.42
N ILE A 38 16.03 -23.06 -4.40
CA ILE A 38 17.29 -23.45 -3.75
C ILE A 38 17.13 -24.84 -3.07
N LEU A 39 16.05 -25.04 -2.31
CA LEU A 39 15.77 -26.30 -1.64
C LEU A 39 15.59 -27.43 -2.67
N GLU A 40 14.88 -27.21 -3.76
CA GLU A 40 14.73 -28.19 -4.85
C GLU A 40 16.08 -28.57 -5.47
N ASN A 41 16.99 -27.61 -5.63
CA ASN A 41 18.31 -27.88 -6.20
C ASN A 41 19.20 -28.72 -5.29
N ILE A 42 19.01 -28.58 -3.96
CA ILE A 42 19.78 -29.34 -2.95
C ILE A 42 19.17 -30.72 -2.72
N PHE A 43 17.86 -30.81 -2.54
CA PHE A 43 17.18 -32.01 -2.06
C PHE A 43 16.54 -32.87 -3.17
N TYR A 44 16.44 -32.37 -4.40
CA TYR A 44 15.79 -33.06 -5.53
C TYR A 44 14.45 -33.69 -5.13
N PHE A 45 13.48 -32.86 -4.75
CA PHE A 45 12.19 -33.31 -4.24
C PHE A 45 11.46 -34.29 -5.16
N ASN A 46 10.76 -35.25 -4.57
CA ASN A 46 9.85 -36.13 -5.30
C ASN A 46 8.59 -35.38 -5.75
N ASN A 47 7.86 -35.99 -6.70
CA ASN A 47 6.71 -35.36 -7.34
C ASN A 47 5.66 -34.88 -6.32
N LYS A 48 5.37 -35.62 -5.27
CA LYS A 48 4.42 -35.22 -4.22
C LYS A 48 4.84 -33.94 -3.49
N ASN A 49 6.12 -33.82 -3.17
CA ASN A 49 6.62 -32.62 -2.48
C ASN A 49 6.60 -31.38 -3.39
N ARG A 50 6.88 -31.54 -4.69
CA ARG A 50 6.77 -30.46 -5.69
C ARG A 50 5.34 -29.97 -5.82
N GLU A 51 4.38 -30.89 -5.85
CA GLU A 51 2.95 -30.57 -5.87
C GLU A 51 2.55 -29.73 -4.66
N VAL A 52 2.94 -30.16 -3.46
CA VAL A 52 2.65 -29.42 -2.23
C VAL A 52 3.26 -28.01 -2.27
N LEU A 53 4.51 -27.87 -2.70
CA LEU A 53 5.17 -26.56 -2.83
C LEU A 53 4.45 -25.66 -3.84
N PHE A 54 3.98 -26.21 -4.95
CA PHE A 54 3.20 -25.44 -5.94
C PHE A 54 1.87 -24.98 -5.36
N PHE A 55 1.11 -25.84 -4.68
CA PHE A 55 -0.14 -25.45 -4.02
C PHE A 55 0.06 -24.38 -2.95
N ILE A 56 1.14 -24.45 -2.18
CA ILE A 56 1.50 -23.41 -1.20
C ILE A 56 1.72 -22.07 -1.90
N LEU A 57 2.42 -22.05 -3.05
CA LEU A 57 2.62 -20.84 -3.85
C LEU A 57 1.28 -20.22 -4.28
N VAL A 58 0.39 -21.05 -4.82
CA VAL A 58 -0.95 -20.60 -5.25
C VAL A 58 -1.74 -20.00 -4.08
N ILE A 59 -1.67 -20.65 -2.92
CA ILE A 59 -2.33 -20.15 -1.69
C ILE A 59 -1.73 -18.80 -1.26
N ILE A 60 -0.42 -18.64 -1.28
CA ILE A 60 0.25 -17.36 -0.93
C ILE A 60 -0.21 -16.23 -1.87
N ILE A 61 -0.25 -16.50 -3.17
CA ILE A 61 -0.73 -15.53 -4.17
C ILE A 61 -2.20 -15.16 -3.91
N PHE A 62 -3.05 -16.15 -3.68
CA PHE A 62 -4.47 -15.94 -3.43
C PHE A 62 -4.72 -15.12 -2.16
N ILE A 63 -4.02 -15.44 -1.06
CA ILE A 63 -4.10 -14.69 0.20
C ILE A 63 -3.63 -13.24 -0.01
N SER A 64 -2.53 -13.05 -0.74
CA SER A 64 -1.97 -11.72 -1.02
C SER A 64 -2.95 -10.85 -1.80
N ILE A 65 -3.55 -11.38 -2.86
CA ILE A 65 -4.55 -10.67 -3.68
C ILE A 65 -5.80 -10.36 -2.86
N SER A 66 -6.31 -11.35 -2.12
CA SER A 66 -7.50 -11.18 -1.27
C SER A 66 -7.27 -10.11 -0.21
N TYR A 67 -6.11 -10.11 0.44
CA TYR A 67 -5.75 -9.12 1.45
C TYR A 67 -5.74 -7.71 0.88
N ILE A 68 -5.09 -7.49 -0.27
CA ILE A 68 -5.07 -6.19 -0.95
C ILE A 68 -6.49 -5.74 -1.31
N PHE A 69 -7.30 -6.66 -1.85
CA PHE A 69 -8.68 -6.38 -2.26
C PHE A 69 -9.55 -5.95 -1.06
N PHE A 70 -9.53 -6.73 0.03
CA PHE A 70 -10.27 -6.39 1.25
C PHE A 70 -9.80 -5.09 1.88
N TYR A 71 -8.48 -4.86 1.90
CA TYR A 71 -7.92 -3.61 2.39
C TYR A 71 -8.43 -2.40 1.59
N CYS A 72 -8.48 -2.51 0.26
CA CYS A 72 -9.01 -1.47 -0.62
C CYS A 72 -10.48 -1.17 -0.33
N ILE A 73 -11.31 -2.21 -0.19
CA ILE A 73 -12.74 -2.08 0.13
C ILE A 73 -12.91 -1.35 1.46
N ILE A 74 -12.25 -1.81 2.51
CA ILE A 74 -12.33 -1.22 3.86
C ILE A 74 -11.95 0.27 3.82
N ARG A 75 -10.88 0.60 3.11
CA ARG A 75 -10.39 1.98 3.01
C ARG A 75 -11.26 2.85 2.11
N TYR A 76 -11.75 2.33 1.01
CA TYR A 76 -12.62 3.05 0.09
C TYR A 76 -13.96 3.44 0.77
N TYR A 77 -14.59 2.50 1.45
CA TYR A 77 -15.84 2.71 2.18
C TYR A 77 -15.65 3.33 3.55
N ASN A 78 -14.39 3.55 3.98
CA ASN A 78 -14.05 4.14 5.30
C ASN A 78 -14.76 3.44 6.48
N LEU A 79 -14.88 2.10 6.41
CA LEU A 79 -15.64 1.29 7.36
C LEU A 79 -15.19 1.45 8.82
N PHE A 80 -13.93 1.79 9.07
CA PHE A 80 -13.39 2.01 10.42
C PHE A 80 -13.18 3.49 10.78
N ASN A 81 -13.80 4.43 10.07
CA ASN A 81 -13.69 5.88 10.31
C ASN A 81 -12.25 6.46 10.40
N ASN A 82 -11.24 5.66 10.06
CA ASN A 82 -9.83 6.06 10.15
C ASN A 82 -9.43 7.18 9.16
N LEU A 83 -10.24 7.39 8.12
CA LEU A 83 -10.08 8.43 7.11
C LEU A 83 -11.24 9.45 7.15
N ASN A 84 -11.81 9.67 8.34
CA ASN A 84 -12.80 10.73 8.53
C ASN A 84 -12.15 12.11 8.33
N ASN A 85 -12.92 13.12 7.97
CA ASN A 85 -12.43 14.47 7.69
C ASN A 85 -11.61 15.05 8.84
N ILE A 86 -11.97 14.77 10.10
CA ILE A 86 -11.25 15.22 11.28
C ILE A 86 -9.87 14.52 11.38
N SER A 87 -9.82 13.20 11.18
CA SER A 87 -8.55 12.44 11.22
C SER A 87 -7.61 12.83 10.08
N LEU A 88 -8.15 13.10 8.88
CA LEU A 88 -7.38 13.61 7.75
C LEU A 88 -6.83 15.01 8.02
N SER A 89 -7.66 15.89 8.59
CA SER A 89 -7.25 17.25 8.96
C SER A 89 -6.11 17.24 9.98
N LYS A 90 -6.17 16.34 10.97
CA LYS A 90 -5.09 16.14 11.94
C LYS A 90 -3.78 15.70 11.26
N LYS A 91 -3.86 14.77 10.32
CA LYS A 91 -2.67 14.33 9.56
C LYS A 91 -2.08 15.44 8.71
N ILE A 92 -2.92 16.21 8.00
CA ILE A 92 -2.46 17.36 7.21
C ILE A 92 -1.81 18.41 8.13
N GLY A 93 -2.38 18.65 9.32
CA GLY A 93 -1.82 19.57 10.31
C GLY A 93 -0.45 19.12 10.83
N LEU A 94 -0.27 17.83 11.12
CA LEU A 94 1.01 17.27 11.55
C LEU A 94 2.09 17.31 10.46
N GLU A 95 1.71 17.13 9.19
CA GLU A 95 2.62 17.24 8.05
C GLU A 95 2.98 18.70 7.72
N ASN A 96 2.13 19.67 8.10
CA ASN A 96 2.24 21.08 7.74
C ASN A 96 2.05 22.01 8.94
N ASN A 97 3.14 22.34 9.63
CA ASN A 97 3.14 23.17 10.84
C ASN A 97 2.40 24.50 10.71
N ASN A 98 2.28 25.07 9.50
CA ASN A 98 1.59 26.36 9.26
C ASN A 98 0.06 26.26 9.15
N ILE A 99 -0.48 25.03 9.05
CA ILE A 99 -1.93 24.79 9.00
C ILE A 99 -2.39 24.28 10.35
N ASN A 100 -1.49 23.54 11.04
CA ASN A 100 -1.67 22.97 12.38
C ASN A 100 -3.14 22.63 12.68
N ASP A 101 -3.69 23.13 13.77
CA ASP A 101 -5.05 22.82 14.22
C ASP A 101 -6.16 23.67 13.55
N GLU A 102 -5.77 24.67 12.72
CA GLU A 102 -6.77 25.57 12.08
C GLU A 102 -7.82 24.80 11.26
N LEU A 103 -7.38 23.77 10.53
CA LEU A 103 -8.27 22.95 9.72
C LEU A 103 -9.25 22.13 10.58
N ILE A 104 -8.76 21.57 11.69
CA ILE A 104 -9.58 20.82 12.65
C ILE A 104 -10.61 21.76 13.29
N ASN A 105 -10.14 22.90 13.78
CA ASN A 105 -10.99 23.88 14.48
C ASN A 105 -12.12 24.38 13.57
N ILE A 106 -11.84 24.68 12.30
CA ILE A 106 -12.86 25.11 11.36
C ILE A 106 -13.89 24.00 11.09
N LEU A 107 -13.48 22.75 10.95
CA LEU A 107 -14.39 21.62 10.76
C LEU A 107 -15.24 21.33 12.00
N GLN A 108 -14.70 21.53 13.21
CA GLN A 108 -15.43 21.37 14.46
C GLN A 108 -16.44 22.52 14.66
N ILE A 109 -16.04 23.75 14.37
CA ILE A 109 -16.93 24.94 14.49
C ILE A 109 -18.04 24.89 13.42
N GLU A 110 -17.76 24.38 12.21
CA GLU A 110 -18.78 24.22 11.16
C GLU A 110 -19.91 23.27 11.60
N ASN A 111 -19.62 22.29 12.44
CA ASN A 111 -20.61 21.38 13.00
C ASN A 111 -21.36 21.97 14.21
N ASN A 112 -21.01 23.18 14.67
CA ASN A 112 -21.61 23.81 15.82
C ASN A 112 -22.65 24.85 15.37
N GLU A 113 -23.94 24.56 15.52
CA GLU A 113 -25.05 25.41 15.07
C GLU A 113 -25.09 26.80 15.72
N LYS A 114 -24.43 26.98 16.87
CA LYS A 114 -24.40 28.25 17.63
C LYS A 114 -23.30 29.22 17.18
N ALA A 115 -22.44 28.82 16.26
CA ALA A 115 -21.30 29.64 15.86
C ALA A 115 -21.71 30.72 14.85
N ASN A 116 -21.09 31.90 14.96
CA ASN A 116 -21.35 33.05 14.06
C ASN A 116 -20.89 32.69 12.64
N LYS A 117 -21.87 32.67 11.68
CA LYS A 117 -21.64 32.24 10.29
C LYS A 117 -20.67 33.16 9.55
N ASP A 118 -20.64 34.45 9.88
CA ASP A 118 -19.76 35.42 9.21
C ASP A 118 -18.29 35.20 9.60
N LEU A 119 -18.02 34.96 10.89
CA LEU A 119 -16.67 34.65 11.37
C LEU A 119 -16.16 33.34 10.78
N ILE A 120 -17.03 32.31 10.71
CA ILE A 120 -16.70 31.05 10.07
C ILE A 120 -16.33 31.21 8.60
N SER A 121 -17.11 32.04 7.87
CA SER A 121 -16.87 32.29 6.44
C SER A 121 -15.52 32.98 6.21
N LEU A 122 -15.15 33.94 7.02
CA LEU A 122 -13.86 34.64 6.96
C LEU A 122 -12.70 33.70 7.32
N ALA A 123 -12.83 32.90 8.37
CA ALA A 123 -11.83 31.91 8.77
C ALA A 123 -11.62 30.86 7.65
N LYS A 124 -12.71 30.38 7.03
CA LYS A 124 -12.65 29.48 5.87
C LYS A 124 -11.90 30.10 4.69
N LYS A 125 -12.20 31.36 4.32
CA LYS A 125 -11.51 32.06 3.22
C LYS A 125 -10.00 32.14 3.47
N ARG A 126 -9.56 32.48 4.68
CA ARG A 126 -8.14 32.56 5.06
C ARG A 126 -7.46 31.18 4.97
N LEU A 127 -8.13 30.15 5.50
CA LEU A 127 -7.61 28.79 5.46
C LEU A 127 -7.50 28.28 4.01
N VAL A 128 -8.49 28.57 3.17
CA VAL A 128 -8.50 28.21 1.76
C VAL A 128 -7.26 28.77 1.05
N ILE A 129 -6.95 30.05 1.24
CA ILE A 129 -5.75 30.69 0.65
C ILE A 129 -4.46 30.00 1.15
N LYS A 130 -4.37 29.62 2.43
CA LYS A 130 -3.23 28.88 2.97
C LYS A 130 -3.09 27.49 2.35
N LEU A 131 -4.21 26.76 2.20
CA LEU A 131 -4.27 25.44 1.59
C LEU A 131 -3.90 25.47 0.10
N GLU A 132 -4.35 26.50 -0.65
CA GLU A 132 -4.01 26.68 -2.06
C GLU A 132 -2.51 26.88 -2.28
N LYS A 133 -1.87 27.71 -1.46
CA LYS A 133 -0.42 27.95 -1.54
C LYS A 133 0.39 26.65 -1.35
N ARG A 134 -0.13 25.69 -0.56
CA ARG A 134 0.52 24.41 -0.27
C ARG A 134 -0.13 23.20 -0.91
N TYR A 135 -1.07 23.43 -1.81
CA TYR A 135 -1.84 22.37 -2.47
C TYR A 135 -0.95 21.26 -3.03
N ASN A 136 0.11 21.64 -3.75
CA ASN A 136 1.03 20.67 -4.36
C ASN A 136 1.79 19.84 -3.33
N GLU A 137 2.15 20.41 -2.19
CA GLU A 137 2.84 19.70 -1.11
C GLU A 137 1.90 18.69 -0.44
N ILE A 138 0.65 19.10 -0.16
CA ILE A 138 -0.36 18.29 0.51
C ILE A 138 -0.79 17.11 -0.36
N VAL A 139 -1.00 17.33 -1.66
CA VAL A 139 -1.59 16.36 -2.58
C VAL A 139 -0.54 15.51 -3.31
N LYS A 140 0.73 15.94 -3.35
CA LYS A 140 1.81 15.20 -4.04
C LYS A 140 1.84 13.74 -3.56
N PRO A 141 1.80 12.77 -4.48
CA PRO A 141 1.91 11.35 -4.11
C PRO A 141 3.26 11.08 -3.46
N ILE A 142 3.23 10.30 -2.38
CA ILE A 142 4.44 9.82 -1.69
C ILE A 142 4.63 8.36 -2.10
N LEU A 143 5.86 7.99 -2.45
CA LEU A 143 6.20 6.61 -2.74
C LEU A 143 6.67 5.91 -1.45
N PRO A 144 6.31 4.65 -1.23
CA PRO A 144 6.79 3.85 -0.10
C PRO A 144 8.25 3.41 -0.34
N THR A 145 9.19 4.35 -0.30
CA THR A 145 10.59 4.17 -0.71
C THR A 145 11.26 2.99 -0.03
N LYS A 146 11.04 2.80 1.28
CA LYS A 146 11.61 1.67 2.04
C LYS A 146 11.17 0.32 1.46
N GLN A 147 9.89 0.13 1.18
CA GLN A 147 9.34 -1.11 0.65
C GLN A 147 9.79 -1.36 -0.79
N ILE A 148 9.85 -0.32 -1.61
CA ILE A 148 10.37 -0.39 -2.98
C ILE A 148 11.86 -0.76 -2.95
N TYR A 149 12.65 -0.19 -2.03
CA TYR A 149 14.06 -0.53 -1.86
C TYR A 149 14.26 -2.00 -1.49
N HIS A 150 13.48 -2.52 -0.54
CA HIS A 150 13.50 -3.96 -0.21
C HIS A 150 13.12 -4.83 -1.41
N LEU A 151 12.08 -4.45 -2.16
CA LEU A 151 11.69 -5.17 -3.37
C LEU A 151 12.84 -5.22 -4.39
N ILE A 152 13.54 -4.12 -4.63
CA ILE A 152 14.68 -4.07 -5.56
C ILE A 152 15.80 -4.99 -5.07
N ILE A 153 16.17 -4.93 -3.78
CA ILE A 153 17.22 -5.77 -3.20
C ILE A 153 16.86 -7.26 -3.39
N PHE A 154 15.65 -7.66 -2.99
CA PHE A 154 15.24 -9.06 -3.10
C PHE A 154 15.10 -9.50 -4.56
N SER A 155 14.69 -8.62 -5.47
CA SER A 155 14.68 -8.92 -6.91
C SER A 155 16.08 -9.16 -7.44
N CYS A 156 17.07 -8.34 -7.04
CA CYS A 156 18.47 -8.55 -7.42
C CYS A 156 19.01 -9.87 -6.85
N ILE A 157 18.78 -10.15 -5.57
CA ILE A 157 19.22 -11.41 -4.93
C ILE A 157 18.60 -12.61 -5.65
N SER A 158 17.31 -12.56 -5.93
CA SER A 158 16.59 -13.60 -6.66
C SER A 158 17.20 -13.83 -8.04
N PHE A 159 17.42 -12.75 -8.81
CA PHE A 159 18.06 -12.82 -10.12
C PHE A 159 19.45 -13.44 -10.09
N PHE A 160 20.31 -12.99 -9.13
CA PHE A 160 21.63 -13.58 -8.95
C PHE A 160 21.55 -15.06 -8.57
N SER A 161 20.66 -15.45 -7.66
CA SER A 161 20.48 -16.84 -7.27
C SER A 161 20.06 -17.71 -8.47
N PHE A 162 19.11 -17.26 -9.28
CA PHE A 162 18.68 -17.99 -10.48
C PHE A 162 19.82 -18.14 -11.49
N TYR A 163 20.58 -17.08 -11.73
CA TYR A 163 21.68 -17.10 -12.70
C TYR A 163 22.87 -17.96 -12.25
N PHE A 164 23.38 -17.74 -11.03
CA PHE A 164 24.59 -18.43 -10.55
C PHE A 164 24.35 -19.87 -10.14
N LEU A 165 23.20 -20.18 -9.52
CA LEU A 165 22.88 -21.53 -9.07
C LEU A 165 22.12 -22.34 -10.12
N LYS A 166 21.90 -21.79 -11.33
CA LYS A 166 21.10 -22.44 -12.39
C LYS A 166 19.77 -22.98 -11.88
N LEU A 167 19.07 -22.16 -11.09
CA LEU A 167 17.82 -22.55 -10.43
C LEU A 167 16.61 -22.53 -11.38
N ASP A 168 16.78 -22.07 -12.61
CA ASP A 168 15.78 -22.09 -13.69
C ASP A 168 15.25 -23.51 -13.91
N ASP A 169 16.13 -24.50 -14.03
CA ASP A 169 15.75 -25.91 -14.17
C ASP A 169 14.99 -26.44 -12.94
N SER A 170 15.39 -26.02 -11.75
CA SER A 170 14.74 -26.42 -10.49
C SER A 170 13.34 -25.83 -10.38
N PHE A 171 13.18 -24.56 -10.70
CA PHE A 171 11.88 -23.89 -10.74
C PHE A 171 10.99 -24.48 -11.84
N TYR A 172 11.53 -24.76 -13.02
CA TYR A 172 10.81 -25.39 -14.12
C TYR A 172 10.31 -26.79 -13.75
N ARG A 173 11.10 -27.60 -13.01
CA ARG A 173 10.69 -28.91 -12.50
C ARG A 173 9.50 -28.80 -11.54
N ILE A 174 9.46 -27.78 -10.66
CA ILE A 174 8.33 -27.53 -9.76
C ILE A 174 7.08 -27.17 -10.58
N LYS A 175 7.22 -26.35 -11.59
CA LYS A 175 6.10 -25.89 -12.46
C LYS A 175 5.58 -26.98 -13.41
N LYS A 176 6.47 -27.81 -13.97
CA LYS A 176 6.15 -28.85 -14.96
C LYS A 176 5.21 -29.93 -14.39
N TYR A 177 5.07 -30.01 -13.07
CA TYR A 177 4.13 -30.94 -12.45
C TYR A 177 2.67 -30.71 -12.93
N GLU A 178 2.31 -29.46 -13.28
CA GLU A 178 1.00 -29.10 -13.77
C GLU A 178 0.69 -29.66 -15.18
N SER A 179 1.72 -29.85 -16.01
CA SER A 179 1.54 -30.36 -17.40
C SER A 179 1.45 -31.88 -17.52
N ALA A 180 1.64 -32.61 -16.42
CA ALA A 180 1.53 -34.07 -16.39
C ALA A 180 0.09 -34.58 -16.12
N PHE A 181 -0.86 -33.65 -15.88
CA PHE A 181 -2.29 -33.96 -15.63
C PHE A 181 -3.21 -33.64 -16.81
N ASN A 182 -2.68 -33.19 -17.94
CA ASN A 182 -3.41 -33.06 -19.20
C ASN A 182 -2.87 -34.10 -20.20
#